data_13e6185762eabd03c500fb166427480f
#
_entry.id   13e6185762eabd03c500fb166427480f
#
_cell.length_a   1.000
_cell.length_b   1.000
_cell.length_c   1.000
_cell.angle_alpha   90.00
_cell.angle_beta   90.00
_cell.angle_gamma   90.00
#
_symmetry.space_group_name_H-M   'P 1'
#
loop_
_entity.id
_entity.type
_entity.pdbx_description
1 polymer ?
#
loop_
_entity_poly.entity_id
_entity_poly.type
_entity_poly.pdbx_seq_one_letter_code
_entity_poly.pdbx_strand_id
1 'polypeptide(L)'
;MNMSDMTKKLYPVTGMHCAACAGNVEKIVRKQEGVENASVNLAAATLAVTYNPDIVSPQQLKEAVMKIGFDLIIDEDNSVQEQEEAEQSYYGQLKRKTIVAWIFALPVAVLGMFLMNVPGVNWWMLLLSLPVILYSGRSFYMNAWKQTLQRTSNMDTLVALSTSIAFLFSLFNTFYPEFWYSRGLEPHVYYEAATVIIAFVLVGKLMEEKAKGKTSTAIRKLMGLQPRTARVVKDGREEDILIAELQVGDKVSVRPGEQIPVDGVIVGGNTFIDESMISGEPIPVERKQGDKVLAGTINQNGAFTMTAQKVGKNTVLAQIIRMVQEAQGSKAPVQRIVDKVTAVFVPVVLAVAVFTLSLIHISEPTRRSYIS
;
A
#
# COMPACT_ATOMS: atom_id res chain seq x y z
N MET A 1 -7.43 30.60 16.44
CA MET A 1 -7.67 29.76 15.29
C MET A 1 -9.00 29.08 15.52
N ASN A 2 -10.05 29.41 14.76
CA ASN A 2 -11.39 28.85 14.99
C ASN A 2 -11.42 27.38 14.57
N MET A 3 -11.83 26.50 15.48
CA MET A 3 -12.00 25.05 15.23
C MET A 3 -13.14 24.72 14.24
N SER A 4 -13.90 25.73 13.78
CA SER A 4 -15.05 25.56 12.86
C SER A 4 -14.69 25.26 11.40
N ASP A 5 -13.44 25.47 10.98
CA ASP A 5 -13.06 25.42 9.56
C ASP A 5 -12.19 24.20 9.20
N MET A 6 -12.07 23.23 10.11
CA MET A 6 -11.28 22.03 9.89
C MET A 6 -12.09 20.93 9.21
N THR A 7 -11.57 20.42 8.11
CA THR A 7 -12.16 19.32 7.36
C THR A 7 -11.35 18.03 7.60
N LYS A 8 -12.06 16.96 7.97
CA LYS A 8 -11.46 15.61 8.06
C LYS A 8 -11.77 14.82 6.79
N LYS A 9 -10.73 14.43 6.05
CA LYS A 9 -10.86 13.61 4.83
C LYS A 9 -9.97 12.38 4.87
N LEU A 10 -10.39 11.37 4.10
CA LEU A 10 -9.68 10.11 3.91
C LEU A 10 -9.26 10.03 2.45
N TYR A 11 -7.96 9.87 2.20
CA TYR A 11 -7.41 9.76 0.85
C TYR A 11 -6.70 8.42 0.68
N PRO A 12 -6.96 7.65 -0.39
CA PRO A 12 -6.15 6.50 -0.73
C PRO A 12 -4.72 6.92 -1.07
N VAL A 13 -3.73 6.16 -0.58
CA VAL A 13 -2.31 6.39 -0.85
C VAL A 13 -1.73 5.16 -1.50
N THR A 14 -1.13 5.31 -2.68
CA THR A 14 -0.50 4.21 -3.41
C THR A 14 1.01 4.16 -3.19
N GLY A 15 1.59 2.97 -3.31
CA GLY A 15 3.04 2.76 -3.19
C GLY A 15 3.56 2.54 -1.76
N MET A 16 2.72 2.56 -0.73
CA MET A 16 3.13 2.28 0.65
C MET A 16 3.19 0.77 0.93
N HIS A 17 4.37 0.27 1.29
CA HIS A 17 4.58 -1.17 1.52
C HIS A 17 5.24 -1.48 2.86
N CYS A 18 5.47 -0.47 3.71
CA CYS A 18 6.11 -0.66 5.01
C CYS A 18 5.62 0.37 6.04
N ALA A 19 5.70 0.01 7.32
CA ALA A 19 5.32 0.87 8.42
C ALA A 19 6.11 2.19 8.44
N ALA A 20 7.42 2.14 8.12
CA ALA A 20 8.24 3.34 7.97
C ALA A 20 7.78 4.23 6.80
N CYS A 21 7.25 3.64 5.71
CA CYS A 21 6.67 4.37 4.59
C CYS A 21 5.43 5.17 5.05
N ALA A 22 4.54 4.52 5.80
CA ALA A 22 3.37 5.16 6.40
C ALA A 22 3.77 6.30 7.35
N GLY A 23 4.77 6.07 8.22
CA GLY A 23 5.32 7.10 9.10
C GLY A 23 5.91 8.31 8.37
N ASN A 24 6.56 8.08 7.21
CA ASN A 24 7.10 9.16 6.40
C ASN A 24 5.99 9.99 5.74
N VAL A 25 4.93 9.35 5.23
CA VAL A 25 3.75 10.06 4.69
C VAL A 25 3.10 10.90 5.79
N GLU A 26 2.87 10.35 6.99
CA GLU A 26 2.33 11.12 8.11
C GLU A 26 3.20 12.33 8.45
N LYS A 27 4.52 12.12 8.54
CA LYS A 27 5.46 13.17 8.91
C LYS A 27 5.50 14.31 7.89
N ILE A 28 5.46 14.00 6.60
CA ILE A 28 5.52 15.01 5.53
C ILE A 28 4.20 15.79 5.44
N VAL A 29 3.07 15.09 5.61
CA VAL A 29 1.74 15.73 5.60
C VAL A 29 1.53 16.60 6.83
N ARG A 30 1.92 16.15 8.03
CA ARG A 30 1.86 16.97 9.27
C ARG A 30 2.72 18.21 9.23
N LYS A 31 3.76 18.25 8.39
CA LYS A 31 4.61 19.43 8.22
C LYS A 31 3.98 20.50 7.31
N GLN A 32 2.91 20.18 6.60
CA GLN A 32 2.23 21.17 5.77
C GLN A 32 1.48 22.16 6.65
N GLU A 33 1.61 23.44 6.33
CA GLU A 33 0.87 24.50 7.01
C GLU A 33 -0.63 24.30 6.81
N GLY A 34 -1.44 24.42 7.87
CA GLY A 34 -2.88 24.16 7.82
C GLY A 34 -3.30 22.73 8.12
N VAL A 35 -2.37 21.79 8.31
CA VAL A 35 -2.66 20.42 8.75
C VAL A 35 -2.56 20.30 10.28
N GLU A 36 -3.67 19.91 10.90
CA GLU A 36 -3.73 19.66 12.35
C GLU A 36 -3.28 18.24 12.70
N ASN A 37 -3.81 17.25 11.96
CA ASN A 37 -3.49 15.84 12.19
C ASN A 37 -3.44 15.06 10.89
N ALA A 38 -2.52 14.08 10.84
CA ALA A 38 -2.43 13.13 9.76
C ALA A 38 -2.13 11.74 10.33
N SER A 39 -2.87 10.73 9.91
CA SER A 39 -2.67 9.33 10.31
C SER A 39 -2.83 8.43 9.10
N VAL A 40 -1.87 7.54 8.88
CA VAL A 40 -1.87 6.59 7.77
C VAL A 40 -2.24 5.21 8.25
N ASN A 41 -3.20 4.60 7.59
CA ASN A 41 -3.48 3.18 7.71
C ASN A 41 -2.76 2.42 6.60
N LEU A 42 -1.72 1.65 6.97
CA LEU A 42 -0.98 0.86 6.02
C LEU A 42 -1.80 -0.32 5.45
N ALA A 43 -2.68 -0.93 6.28
CA ALA A 43 -3.48 -2.09 5.86
C ALA A 43 -4.57 -1.72 4.85
N ALA A 44 -5.19 -0.55 5.04
CA ALA A 44 -6.19 0.00 4.12
C ALA A 44 -5.57 0.89 3.03
N ALA A 45 -4.26 1.15 3.09
CA ALA A 45 -3.55 2.08 2.21
C ALA A 45 -4.20 3.47 2.14
N THR A 46 -4.64 4.03 3.30
CA THR A 46 -5.35 5.31 3.37
C THR A 46 -4.67 6.30 4.32
N LEU A 47 -4.73 7.59 3.98
CA LEU A 47 -4.32 8.72 4.79
C LEU A 47 -5.58 9.43 5.32
N ALA A 48 -5.78 9.42 6.63
CA ALA A 48 -6.74 10.29 7.30
C ALA A 48 -6.05 11.62 7.65
N VAL A 49 -6.55 12.72 7.13
CA VAL A 49 -6.00 14.05 7.38
C VAL A 49 -7.08 15.00 7.86
N THR A 50 -6.75 15.77 8.91
CA THR A 50 -7.55 16.89 9.41
C THR A 50 -6.80 18.16 9.05
N TYR A 51 -7.38 19.00 8.20
CA TYR A 51 -6.72 20.19 7.66
C TYR A 51 -7.71 21.32 7.40
N ASN A 52 -7.19 22.55 7.29
CA ASN A 52 -7.95 23.72 6.89
C ASN A 52 -7.87 23.87 5.36
N PRO A 53 -9.01 23.74 4.62
CA PRO A 53 -9.05 23.81 3.16
C PRO A 53 -8.69 25.20 2.62
N ASP A 54 -8.82 26.26 3.42
CA ASP A 54 -8.46 27.62 3.04
C ASP A 54 -6.93 27.86 3.04
N ILE A 55 -6.17 27.01 3.76
CA ILE A 55 -4.71 27.13 3.90
C ILE A 55 -4.00 26.13 3.02
N VAL A 56 -4.46 24.85 2.98
CA VAL A 56 -3.83 23.79 2.20
C VAL A 56 -4.86 23.06 1.34
N SER A 57 -4.58 22.95 0.06
CA SER A 57 -5.43 22.23 -0.88
C SER A 57 -5.06 20.73 -0.94
N PRO A 58 -6.01 19.84 -1.35
CA PRO A 58 -5.71 18.43 -1.58
C PRO A 58 -4.57 18.21 -2.58
N GLN A 59 -4.42 19.08 -3.58
CA GLN A 59 -3.35 19.03 -4.56
C GLN A 59 -1.98 19.26 -3.93
N GLN A 60 -1.87 20.20 -3.00
CA GLN A 60 -0.61 20.45 -2.27
C GLN A 60 -0.25 19.27 -1.37
N LEU A 61 -1.23 18.59 -0.75
CA LEU A 61 -1.02 17.36 0.00
C LEU A 61 -0.51 16.24 -0.93
N LYS A 62 -1.10 16.09 -2.13
CA LYS A 62 -0.65 15.15 -3.15
C LYS A 62 0.80 15.42 -3.55
N GLU A 63 1.16 16.64 -3.87
CA GLU A 63 2.52 17.02 -4.24
C GLU A 63 3.54 16.71 -3.12
N ALA A 64 3.16 16.99 -1.87
CA ALA A 64 4.01 16.68 -0.72
C ALA A 64 4.26 15.16 -0.59
N VAL A 65 3.24 14.34 -0.81
CA VAL A 65 3.31 12.88 -0.78
C VAL A 65 4.10 12.35 -1.99
N MET A 66 3.93 12.93 -3.18
CA MET A 66 4.68 12.57 -4.38
C MET A 66 6.20 12.84 -4.26
N LYS A 67 6.61 13.91 -3.57
CA LYS A 67 8.04 14.21 -3.32
C LYS A 67 8.76 13.09 -2.58
N ILE A 68 8.05 12.32 -1.77
CA ILE A 68 8.62 11.17 -1.05
C ILE A 68 8.43 9.83 -1.77
N GLY A 69 7.87 9.86 -2.99
CA GLY A 69 7.76 8.70 -3.87
C GLY A 69 6.49 7.88 -3.70
N PHE A 70 5.46 8.44 -3.06
CA PHE A 70 4.12 7.87 -2.96
C PHE A 70 3.14 8.74 -3.75
N ASP A 71 1.95 8.22 -4.05
CA ASP A 71 0.89 9.01 -4.69
C ASP A 71 -0.37 9.04 -3.83
N LEU A 72 -1.12 10.15 -3.93
CA LEU A 72 -2.36 10.41 -3.22
C LEU A 72 -3.50 10.53 -4.23
N ILE A 73 -4.52 9.68 -4.12
CA ILE A 73 -5.71 9.73 -4.97
C ILE A 73 -6.68 10.75 -4.37
N ILE A 74 -6.97 11.82 -5.12
CA ILE A 74 -7.79 12.95 -4.65
C ILE A 74 -9.23 12.83 -5.15
N ASP A 75 -9.45 12.24 -6.34
CA ASP A 75 -10.77 12.12 -6.95
C ASP A 75 -11.62 11.11 -6.20
N GLU A 76 -12.72 11.60 -5.64
CA GLU A 76 -13.62 10.81 -4.81
C GLU A 76 -14.46 9.82 -5.65
N ASP A 77 -14.85 10.16 -6.87
CA ASP A 77 -15.77 9.38 -7.69
C ASP A 77 -15.12 8.13 -8.34
N ASN A 78 -13.82 8.16 -8.64
CA ASN A 78 -13.07 7.06 -9.23
C ASN A 78 -12.03 6.44 -8.30
N SER A 79 -11.92 6.94 -7.07
CA SER A 79 -10.85 6.59 -6.13
C SER A 79 -10.70 5.08 -5.86
N VAL A 80 -11.81 4.35 -5.84
CA VAL A 80 -11.82 2.90 -5.58
C VAL A 80 -11.29 2.13 -6.78
N GLN A 81 -11.71 2.51 -8.00
CA GLN A 81 -11.26 1.82 -9.23
C GLN A 81 -9.79 2.11 -9.50
N GLU A 82 -9.37 3.37 -9.38
CA GLU A 82 -7.97 3.75 -9.55
C GLU A 82 -7.06 3.07 -8.52
N GLN A 83 -7.53 2.92 -7.27
CA GLN A 83 -6.81 2.18 -6.24
C GLN A 83 -6.70 0.70 -6.58
N GLU A 84 -7.78 0.07 -7.06
CA GLU A 84 -7.78 -1.35 -7.46
C GLU A 84 -6.84 -1.60 -8.64
N GLU A 85 -6.89 -0.76 -9.67
CA GLU A 85 -6.00 -0.86 -10.83
C GLU A 85 -4.54 -0.67 -10.43
N ALA A 86 -4.25 0.30 -9.56
CA ALA A 86 -2.91 0.53 -9.03
C ALA A 86 -2.40 -0.66 -8.21
N GLU A 87 -3.23 -1.23 -7.33
CA GLU A 87 -2.89 -2.41 -6.52
C GLU A 87 -2.65 -3.64 -7.39
N GLN A 88 -3.53 -3.91 -8.38
CA GLN A 88 -3.39 -5.04 -9.31
C GLN A 88 -2.14 -4.88 -10.19
N SER A 89 -1.91 -3.68 -10.72
CA SER A 89 -0.72 -3.36 -11.50
C SER A 89 0.56 -3.56 -10.67
N TYR A 90 0.57 -3.05 -9.44
CA TYR A 90 1.71 -3.23 -8.52
C TYR A 90 1.96 -4.69 -8.18
N TYR A 91 0.90 -5.45 -7.83
CA TYR A 91 1.02 -6.89 -7.58
C TYR A 91 1.58 -7.65 -8.78
N GLY A 92 1.10 -7.33 -9.99
CA GLY A 92 1.58 -7.90 -11.24
C GLY A 92 3.07 -7.61 -11.47
N GLN A 93 3.49 -6.37 -11.25
CA GLN A 93 4.90 -5.96 -11.36
C GLN A 93 5.78 -6.67 -10.30
N LEU A 94 5.31 -6.74 -9.06
CA LEU A 94 6.03 -7.41 -7.97
C LEU A 94 6.20 -8.91 -8.26
N LYS A 95 5.14 -9.58 -8.70
CA LYS A 95 5.17 -10.98 -9.12
C LYS A 95 6.19 -11.22 -10.24
N ARG A 96 6.19 -10.37 -11.27
CA ARG A 96 7.15 -10.47 -12.37
C ARG A 96 8.58 -10.28 -11.90
N LYS A 97 8.86 -9.26 -11.07
CA LYS A 97 10.19 -9.03 -10.49
C LYS A 97 10.65 -10.21 -9.63
N THR A 98 9.76 -10.79 -8.84
CA THR A 98 10.06 -11.96 -8.00
C THR A 98 10.41 -13.18 -8.85
N ILE A 99 9.65 -13.46 -9.91
CA ILE A 99 9.93 -14.58 -10.82
C ILE A 99 11.30 -14.40 -11.48
N VAL A 100 11.57 -13.20 -12.03
CA VAL A 100 12.87 -12.91 -12.65
C VAL A 100 14.00 -13.05 -11.62
N ALA A 101 13.82 -12.53 -10.40
CA ALA A 101 14.84 -12.67 -9.35
C ALA A 101 15.18 -14.14 -9.09
N TRP A 102 14.18 -15.02 -8.97
CA TRP A 102 14.41 -16.44 -8.70
C TRP A 102 15.01 -17.20 -9.88
N ILE A 103 14.61 -16.88 -11.14
CA ILE A 103 15.20 -17.49 -12.35
C ILE A 103 16.71 -17.28 -12.39
N PHE A 104 17.19 -16.12 -11.98
CA PHE A 104 18.61 -15.79 -12.03
C PHE A 104 19.34 -16.03 -10.69
N ALA A 105 18.71 -15.83 -9.53
CA ALA A 105 19.35 -16.04 -8.24
C ALA A 105 19.63 -17.51 -7.96
N LEU A 106 18.75 -18.43 -8.39
CA LEU A 106 18.93 -19.84 -8.16
C LEU A 106 20.16 -20.42 -8.87
N PRO A 107 20.41 -20.17 -10.18
CA PRO A 107 21.67 -20.54 -10.81
C PRO A 107 22.88 -19.89 -10.15
N VAL A 108 22.82 -18.60 -9.77
CA VAL A 108 23.95 -17.93 -9.09
C VAL A 108 24.27 -18.61 -7.75
N ALA A 109 23.22 -18.97 -6.96
CA ALA A 109 23.40 -19.69 -5.71
C ALA A 109 24.03 -21.08 -5.91
N VAL A 110 23.59 -21.81 -6.94
CA VAL A 110 24.17 -23.14 -7.27
C VAL A 110 25.63 -22.98 -7.69
N LEU A 111 25.97 -21.99 -8.54
CA LEU A 111 27.36 -21.74 -8.94
C LEU A 111 28.23 -21.36 -7.74
N GLY A 112 27.74 -20.50 -6.84
CA GLY A 112 28.46 -20.07 -5.66
C GLY A 112 28.65 -21.18 -4.62
N MET A 113 27.69 -22.11 -4.48
CA MET A 113 27.81 -23.20 -3.49
C MET A 113 28.62 -24.40 -3.97
N PHE A 114 28.50 -24.78 -5.24
CA PHE A 114 29.05 -26.05 -5.73
C PHE A 114 30.19 -25.91 -6.73
N LEU A 115 30.32 -24.76 -7.39
CA LEU A 115 31.22 -24.58 -8.53
C LEU A 115 32.24 -23.44 -8.33
N MET A 116 32.46 -22.98 -7.10
CA MET A 116 33.39 -21.87 -6.79
C MET A 116 34.81 -22.10 -7.30
N ASN A 117 35.27 -23.36 -7.37
CA ASN A 117 36.60 -23.73 -7.79
C ASN A 117 36.78 -23.80 -9.33
N VAL A 118 35.72 -23.58 -10.12
CA VAL A 118 35.80 -23.62 -11.58
C VAL A 118 36.35 -22.29 -12.10
N PRO A 119 37.44 -22.32 -12.90
CA PRO A 119 37.99 -21.10 -13.46
C PRO A 119 36.94 -20.32 -14.27
N GLY A 120 36.86 -19.00 -14.00
CA GLY A 120 35.93 -18.13 -14.73
C GLY A 120 34.48 -18.13 -14.24
N VAL A 121 34.11 -18.91 -13.21
CA VAL A 121 32.74 -18.94 -12.66
C VAL A 121 32.29 -17.58 -12.19
N ASN A 122 33.18 -16.75 -11.65
CA ASN A 122 32.88 -15.40 -11.16
C ASN A 122 32.27 -14.50 -12.25
N TRP A 123 32.69 -14.65 -13.51
CA TRP A 123 32.12 -13.92 -14.64
C TRP A 123 30.70 -14.34 -14.97
N TRP A 124 30.40 -15.64 -14.88
CA TRP A 124 29.03 -16.16 -15.05
C TRP A 124 28.13 -15.70 -13.90
N MET A 125 28.64 -15.73 -12.66
CA MET A 125 27.88 -15.21 -11.51
C MET A 125 27.62 -13.72 -11.63
N LEU A 126 28.59 -12.92 -12.08
CA LEU A 126 28.42 -11.50 -12.37
C LEU A 126 27.31 -11.30 -13.41
N LEU A 127 27.40 -11.98 -14.56
CA LEU A 127 26.45 -11.80 -15.66
C LEU A 127 25.01 -12.15 -15.23
N LEU A 128 24.85 -13.26 -14.51
CA LEU A 128 23.55 -13.72 -14.02
C LEU A 128 23.00 -12.85 -12.87
N SER A 129 23.86 -12.19 -12.09
CA SER A 129 23.43 -11.31 -11.00
C SER A 129 22.93 -9.95 -11.50
N LEU A 130 23.36 -9.47 -12.66
CA LEU A 130 22.97 -8.16 -13.21
C LEU A 130 21.45 -7.99 -13.36
N PRO A 131 20.67 -8.93 -13.94
CA PRO A 131 19.23 -8.80 -14.03
C PRO A 131 18.56 -8.70 -12.65
N VAL A 132 19.08 -9.41 -11.64
CA VAL A 132 18.54 -9.34 -10.29
C VAL A 132 18.79 -7.97 -9.66
N ILE A 133 20.01 -7.46 -9.75
CA ILE A 133 20.41 -6.16 -9.18
C ILE A 133 19.71 -5.01 -9.90
N LEU A 134 19.80 -4.95 -11.25
CA LEU A 134 19.35 -3.79 -12.02
C LEU A 134 17.86 -3.74 -12.27
N TYR A 135 17.19 -4.89 -12.43
CA TYR A 135 15.76 -4.94 -12.70
C TYR A 135 14.95 -5.26 -11.44
N SER A 136 15.20 -6.41 -10.80
CA SER A 136 14.40 -6.86 -9.65
C SER A 136 14.66 -6.01 -8.41
N GLY A 137 15.92 -5.66 -8.14
CA GLY A 137 16.38 -4.87 -7.00
C GLY A 137 16.21 -3.36 -7.14
N ARG A 138 15.91 -2.85 -8.36
CA ARG A 138 15.86 -1.41 -8.66
C ARG A 138 15.04 -0.61 -7.65
N SER A 139 13.90 -1.14 -7.23
CA SER A 139 13.01 -0.46 -6.28
C SER A 139 13.66 -0.26 -4.91
N PHE A 140 14.48 -1.21 -4.43
CA PHE A 140 15.19 -1.08 -3.15
C PHE A 140 16.22 0.05 -3.20
N TYR A 141 17.01 0.12 -4.27
CA TYR A 141 18.03 1.16 -4.45
C TYR A 141 17.42 2.54 -4.59
N MET A 142 16.35 2.67 -5.39
CA MET A 142 15.65 3.95 -5.56
C MET A 142 15.01 4.43 -4.24
N ASN A 143 14.37 3.53 -3.50
CA ASN A 143 13.76 3.86 -2.22
C ASN A 143 14.83 4.21 -1.18
N ALA A 144 15.91 3.43 -1.10
CA ALA A 144 17.03 3.71 -0.20
C ALA A 144 17.63 5.10 -0.46
N TRP A 145 17.86 5.47 -1.72
CA TRP A 145 18.37 6.77 -2.10
C TRP A 145 17.45 7.91 -1.64
N LYS A 146 16.15 7.81 -1.92
CA LYS A 146 15.15 8.80 -1.49
C LYS A 146 15.08 8.94 0.03
N GLN A 147 15.15 7.81 0.76
CA GLN A 147 15.11 7.77 2.22
C GLN A 147 16.37 8.41 2.83
N THR A 148 17.54 8.12 2.27
CA THR A 148 18.82 8.69 2.73
C THR A 148 18.83 10.21 2.59
N LEU A 149 18.34 10.75 1.46
CA LEU A 149 18.20 12.19 1.28
C LEU A 149 17.31 12.86 2.34
N GLN A 150 16.35 12.13 2.89
CA GLN A 150 15.45 12.63 3.93
C GLN A 150 15.92 12.31 5.36
N ARG A 151 17.14 11.76 5.52
CA ARG A 151 17.70 11.33 6.80
C ARG A 151 16.79 10.33 7.53
N THR A 152 16.13 9.47 6.78
CA THR A 152 15.33 8.36 7.30
C THR A 152 15.89 7.05 6.77
N SER A 153 15.62 5.95 7.48
CA SER A 153 16.04 4.62 7.07
C SER A 153 14.87 3.64 7.22
N ASN A 154 14.84 2.64 6.38
CA ASN A 154 13.87 1.57 6.44
C ASN A 154 14.53 0.23 6.02
N MET A 155 13.74 -0.83 5.94
CA MET A 155 14.20 -2.14 5.48
C MET A 155 14.83 -2.08 4.08
N ASP A 156 14.28 -1.29 3.15
CA ASP A 156 14.83 -1.13 1.81
C ASP A 156 16.24 -0.53 1.83
N THR A 157 16.53 0.38 2.78
CA THR A 157 17.86 0.97 2.98
C THR A 157 18.89 -0.08 3.40
N LEU A 158 18.52 -0.98 4.33
CA LEU A 158 19.41 -2.06 4.77
C LEU A 158 19.67 -3.06 3.64
N VAL A 159 18.62 -3.47 2.93
CA VAL A 159 18.75 -4.39 1.78
C VAL A 159 19.62 -3.77 0.69
N ALA A 160 19.38 -2.51 0.33
CA ALA A 160 20.17 -1.80 -0.68
C ALA A 160 21.64 -1.68 -0.26
N LEU A 161 21.91 -1.30 0.99
CA LEU A 161 23.28 -1.16 1.50
C LEU A 161 24.03 -2.51 1.48
N SER A 162 23.45 -3.55 2.08
CA SER A 162 24.08 -4.87 2.18
C SER A 162 24.33 -5.50 0.83
N THR A 163 23.34 -5.45 -0.08
CA THR A 163 23.49 -6.03 -1.43
C THR A 163 24.43 -5.20 -2.31
N SER A 164 24.48 -3.87 -2.14
CA SER A 164 25.46 -3.02 -2.85
C SER A 164 26.89 -3.32 -2.41
N ILE A 165 27.14 -3.45 -1.10
CA ILE A 165 28.48 -3.77 -0.58
C ILE A 165 28.90 -5.16 -1.07
N ALA A 166 28.02 -6.17 -0.95
CA ALA A 166 28.32 -7.52 -1.41
C ALA A 166 28.61 -7.55 -2.93
N PHE A 167 27.81 -6.85 -3.73
CA PHE A 167 27.99 -6.80 -5.18
C PHE A 167 29.26 -6.05 -5.59
N LEU A 168 29.52 -4.86 -5.03
CA LEU A 168 30.71 -4.05 -5.35
C LEU A 168 32.00 -4.73 -4.91
N PHE A 169 31.99 -5.38 -3.72
CA PHE A 169 33.13 -6.17 -3.26
C PHE A 169 33.41 -7.34 -4.21
N SER A 170 32.36 -8.07 -4.63
CA SER A 170 32.49 -9.17 -5.57
C SER A 170 32.96 -8.71 -6.95
N LEU A 171 32.49 -7.54 -7.38
CA LEU A 171 32.93 -6.92 -8.62
C LEU A 171 34.43 -6.61 -8.57
N PHE A 172 34.90 -5.98 -7.48
CA PHE A 172 36.30 -5.72 -7.28
C PHE A 172 37.13 -7.02 -7.32
N ASN A 173 36.69 -8.06 -6.63
CA ASN A 173 37.42 -9.35 -6.58
C ASN A 173 37.41 -10.07 -7.94
N THR A 174 36.40 -9.87 -8.76
CA THR A 174 36.31 -10.46 -10.10
C THR A 174 37.28 -9.75 -11.09
N PHE A 175 37.41 -8.41 -11.00
CA PHE A 175 38.26 -7.63 -11.91
C PHE A 175 39.74 -7.58 -11.47
N TYR A 176 39.98 -7.63 -10.16
CA TYR A 176 41.33 -7.49 -9.58
C TYR A 176 41.69 -8.65 -8.64
N PRO A 177 41.66 -9.92 -9.10
CA PRO A 177 41.95 -11.08 -8.25
C PRO A 177 43.42 -11.09 -7.78
N GLU A 178 44.34 -10.55 -8.59
CA GLU A 178 45.76 -10.49 -8.29
C GLU A 178 46.08 -9.67 -7.03
N PHE A 179 45.24 -8.70 -6.68
CA PHE A 179 45.35 -7.95 -5.43
C PHE A 179 45.36 -8.85 -4.21
N TRP A 180 44.55 -9.92 -4.23
CA TRP A 180 44.41 -10.89 -3.14
C TRP A 180 45.51 -11.96 -3.22
N TYR A 181 45.76 -12.51 -4.40
CA TYR A 181 46.82 -13.51 -4.60
C TYR A 181 48.20 -13.00 -4.19
N SER A 182 48.53 -11.74 -4.44
CA SER A 182 49.79 -11.13 -4.00
C SER A 182 49.93 -11.06 -2.48
N ARG A 183 48.82 -11.19 -1.74
CA ARG A 183 48.78 -11.21 -0.27
C ARG A 183 48.57 -12.60 0.32
N GLY A 184 48.57 -13.64 -0.49
CA GLY A 184 48.34 -15.01 -0.07
C GLY A 184 46.89 -15.31 0.31
N LEU A 185 45.92 -14.50 -0.17
CA LEU A 185 44.51 -14.66 0.06
C LEU A 185 43.79 -15.06 -1.22
N GLU A 186 42.69 -15.81 -1.09
CA GLU A 186 41.81 -16.12 -2.23
C GLU A 186 40.69 -15.08 -2.37
N PRO A 187 40.39 -14.61 -3.61
CA PRO A 187 39.33 -13.64 -3.87
C PRO A 187 37.96 -14.31 -3.81
N HIS A 188 37.28 -14.22 -2.68
CA HIS A 188 35.91 -14.67 -2.53
C HIS A 188 34.92 -13.66 -3.12
N VAL A 189 33.86 -14.17 -3.77
CA VAL A 189 32.74 -13.37 -4.30
C VAL A 189 31.47 -13.69 -3.52
N TYR A 190 30.53 -12.75 -3.48
CA TYR A 190 29.27 -12.81 -2.74
C TYR A 190 28.07 -12.43 -3.62
N TYR A 191 28.12 -12.73 -4.93
CA TYR A 191 27.02 -12.48 -5.85
C TYR A 191 25.77 -13.28 -5.46
N GLU A 192 25.96 -14.51 -4.99
CA GLU A 192 24.88 -15.38 -4.51
C GLU A 192 24.17 -14.74 -3.31
N ALA A 193 24.91 -14.22 -2.34
CA ALA A 193 24.32 -13.57 -1.17
C ALA A 193 23.49 -12.35 -1.58
N ALA A 194 24.03 -11.47 -2.46
CA ALA A 194 23.32 -10.30 -2.92
C ALA A 194 22.02 -10.66 -3.66
N THR A 195 22.05 -11.63 -4.58
CA THR A 195 20.91 -12.03 -5.39
C THR A 195 19.84 -12.77 -4.59
N VAL A 196 20.25 -13.68 -3.69
CA VAL A 196 19.36 -14.46 -2.85
C VAL A 196 18.63 -13.56 -1.83
N ILE A 197 19.32 -12.60 -1.22
CA ILE A 197 18.69 -11.61 -0.33
C ILE A 197 17.58 -10.87 -1.07
N ILE A 198 17.85 -10.33 -2.26
CA ILE A 198 16.83 -9.62 -3.07
C ILE A 198 15.65 -10.55 -3.39
N ALA A 199 15.92 -11.80 -3.81
CA ALA A 199 14.88 -12.74 -4.17
C ALA A 199 13.97 -13.08 -2.98
N PHE A 200 14.53 -13.37 -1.80
CA PHE A 200 13.73 -13.64 -0.59
C PHE A 200 12.94 -12.42 -0.10
N VAL A 201 13.53 -11.24 -0.13
CA VAL A 201 12.81 -10.02 0.28
C VAL A 201 11.64 -9.74 -0.67
N LEU A 202 11.80 -9.98 -1.98
CA LEU A 202 10.71 -9.85 -2.94
C LEU A 202 9.59 -10.87 -2.70
N VAL A 203 9.93 -12.13 -2.34
CA VAL A 203 8.92 -13.12 -1.92
C VAL A 203 8.17 -12.64 -0.69
N GLY A 204 8.89 -12.14 0.32
CA GLY A 204 8.28 -11.59 1.54
C GLY A 204 7.28 -10.46 1.21
N LYS A 205 7.68 -9.50 0.36
CA LYS A 205 6.80 -8.43 -0.11
C LYS A 205 5.60 -8.96 -0.91
N LEU A 206 5.79 -9.96 -1.75
CA LEU A 206 4.70 -10.57 -2.53
C LEU A 206 3.67 -11.26 -1.62
N MET A 207 4.14 -11.97 -0.59
CA MET A 207 3.27 -12.62 0.40
C MET A 207 2.51 -11.58 1.25
N GLU A 208 3.18 -10.51 1.64
CA GLU A 208 2.58 -9.38 2.37
C GLU A 208 1.45 -8.74 1.54
N GLU A 209 1.70 -8.43 0.26
CA GLU A 209 0.73 -7.82 -0.63
C GLU A 209 -0.49 -8.73 -0.86
N LYS A 210 -0.26 -10.03 -1.04
CA LYS A 210 -1.33 -11.02 -1.14
C LYS A 210 -2.18 -11.11 0.12
N ALA A 211 -1.57 -10.95 1.31
CA ALA A 211 -2.29 -10.94 2.57
C ALA A 211 -3.15 -9.67 2.74
N LYS A 212 -2.63 -8.50 2.37
CA LYS A 212 -3.37 -7.23 2.39
C LYS A 212 -4.61 -7.26 1.50
N GLY A 213 -4.50 -7.76 0.28
CA GLY A 213 -5.61 -7.83 -0.67
C GLY A 213 -6.81 -8.64 -0.18
N LYS A 214 -6.63 -9.63 0.69
CA LYS A 214 -7.74 -10.39 1.29
C LYS A 214 -8.55 -9.59 2.31
N THR A 215 -7.92 -8.70 3.05
CA THR A 215 -8.58 -7.89 4.10
C THR A 215 -9.48 -6.79 3.51
N SER A 216 -9.08 -6.23 2.38
CA SER A 216 -9.82 -5.20 1.64
C SER A 216 -11.10 -5.74 0.95
N THR A 217 -11.16 -7.04 0.65
CA THR A 217 -12.26 -7.66 -0.12
C THR A 217 -13.63 -7.57 0.59
N ALA A 218 -13.67 -7.59 1.92
CA ALA A 218 -14.92 -7.51 2.68
C ALA A 218 -15.58 -6.12 2.56
N ILE A 219 -14.78 -5.06 2.66
CA ILE A 219 -15.26 -3.67 2.48
C ILE A 219 -15.69 -3.46 1.03
N ARG A 220 -14.95 -3.97 0.07
CA ARG A 220 -15.28 -3.88 -1.36
C ARG A 220 -16.61 -4.54 -1.67
N LYS A 221 -16.95 -5.67 -1.05
CA LYS A 221 -18.26 -6.29 -1.20
C LYS A 221 -19.37 -5.37 -0.71
N LEU A 222 -19.18 -4.66 0.40
CA LEU A 222 -20.15 -3.68 0.90
C LEU A 222 -20.28 -2.47 -0.06
N MET A 223 -19.17 -1.99 -0.64
CA MET A 223 -19.20 -0.90 -1.63
C MET A 223 -19.90 -1.32 -2.92
N GLY A 224 -19.75 -2.58 -3.34
CA GLY A 224 -20.44 -3.16 -4.50
C GLY A 224 -21.96 -3.31 -4.34
N LEU A 225 -22.52 -3.08 -3.14
CA LEU A 225 -23.97 -3.08 -2.90
C LEU A 225 -24.66 -1.78 -3.32
N GLN A 226 -23.93 -0.74 -3.68
CA GLN A 226 -24.51 0.50 -4.19
C GLN A 226 -24.52 0.47 -5.72
N PRO A 227 -25.68 0.52 -6.38
CA PRO A 227 -25.77 0.61 -7.82
C PRO A 227 -25.17 1.93 -8.31
N ARG A 228 -24.74 1.99 -9.58
CA ARG A 228 -24.16 3.22 -10.16
C ARG A 228 -25.20 4.22 -10.63
N THR A 229 -26.36 3.73 -11.00
CA THR A 229 -27.49 4.53 -11.53
C THR A 229 -28.74 4.31 -10.69
N ALA A 230 -29.62 5.29 -10.70
CA ALA A 230 -30.94 5.23 -10.10
C ALA A 230 -31.99 5.67 -11.12
N ARG A 231 -33.14 5.02 -11.11
CA ARG A 231 -34.26 5.38 -11.98
C ARG A 231 -35.16 6.38 -11.28
N VAL A 232 -35.11 7.63 -11.75
CA VAL A 232 -35.89 8.74 -11.18
C VAL A 232 -37.16 8.98 -12.00
N VAL A 233 -38.25 9.26 -11.33
CA VAL A 233 -39.54 9.60 -11.95
C VAL A 233 -39.69 11.13 -11.92
N LYS A 234 -39.52 11.78 -13.09
CA LYS A 234 -39.73 13.23 -13.30
C LYS A 234 -40.85 13.41 -14.31
N ASP A 235 -41.83 14.20 -13.97
CA ASP A 235 -42.97 14.53 -14.84
C ASP A 235 -43.68 13.31 -15.46
N GLY A 236 -43.75 12.21 -14.68
CA GLY A 236 -44.37 10.95 -15.13
C GLY A 236 -43.53 10.09 -16.09
N ARG A 237 -42.28 10.46 -16.33
CA ARG A 237 -41.31 9.67 -17.11
C ARG A 237 -40.22 9.11 -16.22
N GLU A 238 -39.80 7.89 -16.50
CA GLU A 238 -38.65 7.25 -15.85
C GLU A 238 -37.37 7.60 -16.61
N GLU A 239 -36.37 8.08 -15.92
CA GLU A 239 -35.05 8.40 -16.44
C GLU A 239 -33.97 7.82 -15.55
N ASP A 240 -32.98 7.14 -16.15
CA ASP A 240 -31.84 6.59 -15.41
C ASP A 240 -30.76 7.69 -15.27
N ILE A 241 -30.50 8.10 -14.04
CA ILE A 241 -29.46 9.10 -13.70
C ILE A 241 -28.36 8.48 -12.85
N LEU A 242 -27.19 9.12 -12.82
CA LEU A 242 -26.13 8.72 -11.89
C LEU A 242 -26.55 8.98 -10.45
N ILE A 243 -26.21 8.05 -9.53
CA ILE A 243 -26.52 8.23 -8.10
C ILE A 243 -25.93 9.52 -7.52
N ALA A 244 -24.79 9.98 -8.08
CA ALA A 244 -24.18 11.25 -7.68
C ALA A 244 -25.05 12.49 -7.97
N GLU A 245 -25.94 12.40 -8.93
CA GLU A 245 -26.87 13.49 -9.34
C GLU A 245 -28.19 13.46 -8.57
N LEU A 246 -28.46 12.37 -7.81
CA LEU A 246 -29.71 12.20 -7.09
C LEU A 246 -29.81 13.17 -5.90
N GLN A 247 -30.94 13.82 -5.77
CA GLN A 247 -31.19 14.79 -4.70
C GLN A 247 -32.22 14.29 -3.69
N VAL A 248 -32.17 14.86 -2.48
CA VAL A 248 -33.19 14.60 -1.46
C VAL A 248 -34.54 15.13 -1.96
N GLY A 249 -35.57 14.27 -1.91
CA GLY A 249 -36.91 14.59 -2.42
C GLY A 249 -37.23 13.96 -3.77
N ASP A 250 -36.22 13.47 -4.50
CA ASP A 250 -36.45 12.79 -5.78
C ASP A 250 -37.27 11.52 -5.59
N LYS A 251 -38.17 11.26 -6.55
CA LYS A 251 -38.94 10.01 -6.60
C LYS A 251 -38.17 8.96 -7.39
N VAL A 252 -37.84 7.83 -6.74
CA VAL A 252 -37.07 6.74 -7.32
C VAL A 252 -37.96 5.53 -7.49
N SER A 253 -37.98 4.96 -8.70
CA SER A 253 -38.66 3.70 -9.03
C SER A 253 -37.68 2.54 -8.87
N VAL A 254 -38.07 1.50 -8.13
CA VAL A 254 -37.25 0.29 -7.88
C VAL A 254 -38.05 -0.94 -8.32
N ARG A 255 -37.49 -1.71 -9.26
CA ARG A 255 -38.11 -2.91 -9.78
C ARG A 255 -37.66 -4.17 -9.03
N PRO A 256 -38.37 -5.28 -9.15
CA PRO A 256 -37.97 -6.57 -8.57
C PRO A 256 -36.56 -6.97 -9.04
N GLY A 257 -35.72 -7.42 -8.09
CA GLY A 257 -34.31 -7.79 -8.32
C GLY A 257 -33.34 -6.61 -8.31
N GLU A 258 -33.81 -5.36 -8.30
CA GLU A 258 -32.93 -4.18 -8.25
C GLU A 258 -32.49 -3.86 -6.83
N GLN A 259 -31.28 -3.31 -6.71
CA GLN A 259 -30.77 -2.76 -5.45
C GLN A 259 -31.33 -1.37 -5.20
N ILE A 260 -31.66 -1.07 -3.94
CA ILE A 260 -32.15 0.24 -3.53
C ILE A 260 -30.97 1.22 -3.51
N PRO A 261 -31.05 2.33 -4.31
CA PRO A 261 -29.89 3.18 -4.52
C PRO A 261 -29.55 4.12 -3.35
N VAL A 262 -30.57 4.55 -2.59
CA VAL A 262 -30.46 5.56 -1.51
C VAL A 262 -31.45 5.24 -0.39
N ASP A 263 -31.26 5.85 0.81
CA ASP A 263 -32.26 5.71 1.89
C ASP A 263 -33.48 6.58 1.60
N GLY A 264 -34.66 6.03 1.84
CA GLY A 264 -35.90 6.75 1.60
C GLY A 264 -37.13 6.15 2.26
N VAL A 265 -38.29 6.64 1.82
CA VAL A 265 -39.60 6.16 2.30
C VAL A 265 -40.44 5.77 1.08
N ILE A 266 -41.12 4.62 1.18
CA ILE A 266 -42.03 4.15 0.14
C ILE A 266 -43.24 5.08 0.05
N VAL A 267 -43.52 5.61 -1.14
CA VAL A 267 -44.66 6.46 -1.41
C VAL A 267 -45.75 5.76 -2.22
N GLY A 268 -45.45 4.60 -2.82
CA GLY A 268 -46.44 3.78 -3.55
C GLY A 268 -45.89 2.39 -3.83
N GLY A 269 -46.79 1.41 -3.79
CA GLY A 269 -46.48 0.00 -3.92
C GLY A 269 -46.25 -0.69 -2.56
N ASN A 270 -46.07 -2.01 -2.63
CA ASN A 270 -45.67 -2.87 -1.50
C ASN A 270 -44.69 -3.91 -2.03
N THR A 271 -43.76 -4.33 -1.21
CA THR A 271 -42.66 -5.19 -1.63
C THR A 271 -42.11 -5.99 -0.46
N PHE A 272 -41.34 -7.05 -0.78
CA PHE A 272 -40.47 -7.74 0.17
C PHE A 272 -39.01 -7.33 -0.13
N ILE A 273 -38.31 -6.87 0.90
CA ILE A 273 -36.92 -6.39 0.80
C ILE A 273 -36.00 -7.34 1.55
N ASP A 274 -34.96 -7.79 0.87
CA ASP A 274 -33.86 -8.51 1.49
C ASP A 274 -32.87 -7.49 2.12
N GLU A 275 -32.92 -7.44 3.45
CA GLU A 275 -32.06 -6.57 4.26
C GLU A 275 -30.90 -7.35 4.90
N SER A 276 -30.68 -8.61 4.51
CA SER A 276 -29.72 -9.54 5.14
C SER A 276 -28.29 -9.01 5.17
N MET A 277 -27.90 -8.24 4.18
CA MET A 277 -26.56 -7.62 4.12
C MET A 277 -26.34 -6.54 5.18
N ILE A 278 -27.41 -5.94 5.73
CA ILE A 278 -27.34 -4.89 6.74
C ILE A 278 -27.77 -5.43 8.11
N SER A 279 -28.91 -6.16 8.17
CA SER A 279 -29.46 -6.68 9.42
C SER A 279 -28.86 -8.04 9.84
N GLY A 280 -28.36 -8.83 8.88
CA GLY A 280 -27.94 -10.22 9.09
C GLY A 280 -29.07 -11.23 9.07
N GLU A 281 -30.34 -10.79 8.97
CA GLU A 281 -31.54 -11.64 8.97
C GLU A 281 -31.80 -12.16 7.55
N PRO A 282 -31.86 -13.48 7.30
CA PRO A 282 -31.97 -14.03 5.93
C PRO A 282 -33.39 -13.97 5.36
N ILE A 283 -34.39 -13.58 6.18
CA ILE A 283 -35.80 -13.56 5.76
C ILE A 283 -36.14 -12.17 5.22
N PRO A 284 -36.63 -12.05 3.96
CA PRO A 284 -37.08 -10.78 3.42
C PRO A 284 -38.23 -10.16 4.26
N VAL A 285 -38.15 -8.86 4.48
CA VAL A 285 -39.11 -8.10 5.27
C VAL A 285 -40.14 -7.44 4.37
N GLU A 286 -41.43 -7.60 4.69
CA GLU A 286 -42.52 -6.88 4.01
C GLU A 286 -42.41 -5.38 4.31
N ARG A 287 -42.43 -4.55 3.26
CA ARG A 287 -42.42 -3.10 3.33
C ARG A 287 -43.59 -2.50 2.55
N LYS A 288 -44.27 -1.56 3.17
CA LYS A 288 -45.51 -0.91 2.66
C LYS A 288 -45.30 0.59 2.52
N GLN A 289 -46.26 1.25 1.91
CA GLN A 289 -46.28 2.72 1.84
C GLN A 289 -46.13 3.34 3.23
N GLY A 290 -45.18 4.25 3.36
CA GLY A 290 -44.79 4.90 4.62
C GLY A 290 -43.60 4.27 5.32
N ASP A 291 -43.19 3.06 4.93
CA ASP A 291 -42.05 2.38 5.54
C ASP A 291 -40.71 2.91 4.97
N LYS A 292 -39.69 2.87 5.83
CA LYS A 292 -38.33 3.24 5.46
C LYS A 292 -37.62 2.10 4.73
N VAL A 293 -36.84 2.44 3.75
CA VAL A 293 -35.96 1.52 2.99
C VAL A 293 -34.53 2.05 2.98
N LEU A 294 -33.57 1.14 2.95
CA LEU A 294 -32.14 1.43 3.11
C LEU A 294 -31.39 1.15 1.82
N ALA A 295 -30.42 1.99 1.52
CA ALA A 295 -29.49 1.82 0.40
C ALA A 295 -28.73 0.49 0.48
N GLY A 296 -28.57 -0.20 -0.65
CA GLY A 296 -27.82 -1.46 -0.74
C GLY A 296 -28.64 -2.71 -0.42
N THR A 297 -29.90 -2.60 0.03
CA THR A 297 -30.84 -3.72 0.17
C THR A 297 -31.46 -4.08 -1.18
N ILE A 298 -31.98 -5.31 -1.33
CA ILE A 298 -32.46 -5.84 -2.61
C ILE A 298 -33.98 -5.98 -2.57
N ASN A 299 -34.64 -5.38 -3.56
CA ASN A 299 -36.06 -5.57 -3.78
C ASN A 299 -36.34 -6.97 -4.34
N GLN A 300 -37.10 -7.81 -3.62
CA GLN A 300 -37.36 -9.19 -4.04
C GLN A 300 -38.63 -9.28 -4.95
N ASN A 301 -39.75 -8.68 -4.52
CA ASN A 301 -41.03 -8.82 -5.19
C ASN A 301 -41.77 -7.48 -5.25
N GLY A 302 -42.44 -7.24 -6.39
CA GLY A 302 -43.21 -6.01 -6.58
C GLY A 302 -42.34 -4.83 -6.99
N ALA A 303 -42.87 -3.93 -7.78
CA ALA A 303 -42.28 -2.64 -8.05
C ALA A 303 -42.82 -1.61 -7.06
N PHE A 304 -41.97 -0.72 -6.58
CA PHE A 304 -42.36 0.35 -5.70
C PHE A 304 -41.71 1.67 -6.07
N THR A 305 -42.32 2.74 -5.64
CA THR A 305 -41.73 4.08 -5.75
C THR A 305 -41.42 4.61 -4.36
N MET A 306 -40.27 5.18 -4.17
CA MET A 306 -39.80 5.79 -2.93
C MET A 306 -39.42 7.25 -3.12
N THR A 307 -39.44 8.05 -2.06
CA THR A 307 -38.85 9.39 -2.03
C THR A 307 -37.51 9.31 -1.30
N ALA A 308 -36.47 9.80 -1.95
CA ALA A 308 -35.12 9.87 -1.40
C ALA A 308 -35.08 10.79 -0.17
N GLN A 309 -34.61 10.30 0.98
CA GLN A 309 -34.44 11.07 2.21
C GLN A 309 -32.97 11.36 2.52
N LYS A 310 -32.09 10.39 2.25
CA LYS A 310 -30.66 10.55 2.43
C LYS A 310 -29.94 10.04 1.19
N VAL A 311 -29.04 10.86 0.67
CA VAL A 311 -28.29 10.57 -0.57
C VAL A 311 -26.79 10.60 -0.32
N GLY A 312 -26.00 9.92 -1.17
CA GLY A 312 -24.55 9.94 -1.15
C GLY A 312 -23.95 9.51 0.20
N LYS A 313 -23.12 10.36 0.78
CA LYS A 313 -22.37 10.09 2.04
C LYS A 313 -23.26 9.98 3.30
N ASN A 314 -24.52 10.40 3.20
CA ASN A 314 -25.47 10.43 4.34
C ASN A 314 -26.31 9.16 4.45
N THR A 315 -26.22 8.22 3.50
CA THR A 315 -26.92 6.94 3.57
C THR A 315 -26.37 6.07 4.70
N VAL A 316 -27.20 5.18 5.26
CA VAL A 316 -26.80 4.23 6.32
C VAL A 316 -25.66 3.34 5.83
N LEU A 317 -25.73 2.83 4.59
CA LEU A 317 -24.68 2.02 4.00
C LEU A 317 -23.34 2.79 3.94
N ALA A 318 -23.35 4.04 3.47
CA ALA A 318 -22.15 4.87 3.41
C ALA A 318 -21.58 5.15 4.81
N GLN A 319 -22.41 5.33 5.83
CA GLN A 319 -21.97 5.48 7.21
C GLN A 319 -21.35 4.19 7.77
N ILE A 320 -21.93 3.02 7.48
CA ILE A 320 -21.35 1.72 7.86
C ILE A 320 -19.97 1.55 7.22
N ILE A 321 -19.86 1.76 5.90
CA ILE A 321 -18.60 1.68 5.18
C ILE A 321 -17.55 2.60 5.82
N ARG A 322 -17.93 3.85 6.12
CA ARG A 322 -17.03 4.82 6.76
C ARG A 322 -16.61 4.38 8.16
N MET A 323 -17.53 3.87 9.00
CA MET A 323 -17.20 3.35 10.33
C MET A 323 -16.23 2.17 10.27
N VAL A 324 -16.42 1.26 9.32
CA VAL A 324 -15.52 0.11 9.10
C VAL A 324 -14.14 0.59 8.62
N GLN A 325 -14.10 1.56 7.71
CA GLN A 325 -12.85 2.17 7.25
C GLN A 325 -12.12 2.91 8.39
N GLU A 326 -12.84 3.67 9.22
CA GLU A 326 -12.27 4.36 10.40
C GLU A 326 -11.76 3.37 11.46
N ALA A 327 -12.49 2.29 11.72
CA ALA A 327 -12.07 1.24 12.64
C ALA A 327 -10.80 0.52 12.14
N GLN A 328 -10.74 0.23 10.85
CA GLN A 328 -9.53 -0.32 10.20
C GLN A 328 -8.42 0.74 10.08
N GLY A 329 -8.77 2.03 10.03
CA GLY A 329 -7.87 3.16 9.94
C GLY A 329 -7.00 3.39 11.18
N SER A 330 -7.35 2.79 12.32
CA SER A 330 -6.51 2.85 13.51
C SER A 330 -5.29 1.94 13.36
N LYS A 331 -4.08 2.48 13.54
CA LYS A 331 -2.84 1.66 13.57
C LYS A 331 -2.99 0.56 14.61
N ALA A 332 -2.81 -0.70 14.18
CA ALA A 332 -2.73 -1.80 15.12
C ALA A 332 -1.63 -1.51 16.18
N PRO A 333 -1.88 -1.75 17.48
CA PRO A 333 -0.90 -1.48 18.53
C PRO A 333 0.46 -2.12 18.25
N VAL A 334 0.48 -3.30 17.66
CA VAL A 334 1.68 -4.04 17.26
C VAL A 334 2.50 -3.28 16.21
N GLN A 335 1.87 -2.61 15.27
CA GLN A 335 2.53 -1.85 14.22
C GLN A 335 3.30 -0.64 14.80
N ARG A 336 2.74 0.04 15.81
CA ARG A 336 3.42 1.12 16.54
C ARG A 336 4.68 0.64 17.24
N ILE A 337 4.66 -0.58 17.78
CA ILE A 337 5.84 -1.18 18.43
C ILE A 337 6.91 -1.48 17.38
N VAL A 338 6.54 -2.08 16.27
CA VAL A 338 7.46 -2.38 15.15
C VAL A 338 8.11 -1.11 14.62
N ASP A 339 7.34 -0.03 14.44
CA ASP A 339 7.87 1.28 13.99
C ASP A 339 8.93 1.83 14.96
N LYS A 340 8.64 1.80 16.26
CA LYS A 340 9.60 2.25 17.30
C LYS A 340 10.87 1.40 17.31
N VAL A 341 10.71 0.08 17.26
CA VAL A 341 11.86 -0.85 17.27
C VAL A 341 12.72 -0.61 16.04
N THR A 342 12.13 -0.53 14.83
CA THR A 342 12.87 -0.34 13.59
C THR A 342 13.60 1.02 13.57
N ALA A 343 12.97 2.08 14.06
CA ALA A 343 13.58 3.42 14.11
C ALA A 343 14.85 3.49 14.99
N VAL A 344 14.95 2.63 16.00
CA VAL A 344 16.14 2.53 16.88
C VAL A 344 17.10 1.46 16.35
N PHE A 345 16.59 0.31 15.99
CA PHE A 345 17.40 -0.85 15.58
C PHE A 345 18.30 -0.55 14.38
N VAL A 346 17.78 0.07 13.33
CA VAL A 346 18.55 0.33 12.11
C VAL A 346 19.74 1.25 12.35
N PRO A 347 19.60 2.44 13.00
CA PRO A 347 20.76 3.27 13.34
C PRO A 347 21.76 2.60 14.27
N VAL A 348 21.30 1.81 15.25
CA VAL A 348 22.17 1.09 16.18
C VAL A 348 23.01 0.04 15.45
N VAL A 349 22.39 -0.78 14.59
CA VAL A 349 23.11 -1.79 13.80
C VAL A 349 24.15 -1.14 12.88
N LEU A 350 23.80 -0.03 12.22
CA LEU A 350 24.75 0.71 11.39
C LEU A 350 25.92 1.28 12.22
N ALA A 351 25.63 1.85 13.38
CA ALA A 351 26.67 2.37 14.28
C ALA A 351 27.60 1.26 14.76
N VAL A 352 27.06 0.10 15.17
CA VAL A 352 27.84 -1.07 15.59
C VAL A 352 28.71 -1.59 14.42
N ALA A 353 28.15 -1.67 13.21
CA ALA A 353 28.89 -2.13 12.02
C ALA A 353 30.06 -1.18 11.71
N VAL A 354 29.83 0.14 11.74
CA VAL A 354 30.89 1.14 11.52
C VAL A 354 31.95 1.07 12.63
N PHE A 355 31.53 0.94 13.89
CA PHE A 355 32.43 0.80 15.02
C PHE A 355 33.31 -0.47 14.92
N THR A 356 32.71 -1.60 14.57
CA THR A 356 33.41 -2.88 14.37
C THR A 356 34.43 -2.77 13.23
N LEU A 357 34.02 -2.18 12.08
CA LEU A 357 34.95 -1.91 10.98
C LEU A 357 36.10 -1.00 11.39
N SER A 358 35.83 0.04 12.18
CA SER A 358 36.85 0.96 12.70
C SER A 358 37.84 0.24 13.60
N LEU A 359 37.34 -0.64 14.51
CA LEU A 359 38.20 -1.43 15.40
C LEU A 359 39.10 -2.40 14.63
N ILE A 360 38.56 -3.10 13.62
CA ILE A 360 39.32 -4.00 12.77
C ILE A 360 40.45 -3.21 12.07
N HIS A 361 40.13 -2.05 11.52
CA HIS A 361 41.10 -1.21 10.83
C HIS A 361 42.23 -0.68 11.76
N ILE A 362 41.90 -0.39 13.01
CA ILE A 362 42.87 0.06 14.03
C ILE A 362 43.74 -1.12 14.53
N SER A 363 43.19 -2.32 14.64
CA SER A 363 43.89 -3.49 15.20
C SER A 363 44.78 -4.22 14.17
N GLU A 364 44.49 -4.10 12.88
CA GLU A 364 45.21 -4.79 11.81
C GLU A 364 46.70 -4.31 11.61
N PRO A 365 47.06 -3.03 11.78
CA PRO A 365 48.46 -2.59 11.69
C PRO A 365 49.38 -3.21 12.75
N THR A 366 48.82 -3.58 13.90
CA THR A 366 49.60 -4.13 15.01
C THR A 366 50.02 -5.59 14.79
N ARG A 367 49.28 -6.33 13.95
CA ARG A 367 49.63 -7.74 13.62
C ARG A 367 50.79 -7.87 12.63
N ARG A 368 51.02 -6.87 11.78
CA ARG A 368 52.13 -6.92 10.82
C ARG A 368 53.53 -6.66 11.42
N SER A 369 53.61 -6.13 12.63
CA SER A 369 54.89 -5.85 13.29
C SER A 369 55.47 -7.01 14.09
N TYR A 370 54.76 -8.13 14.23
CA TYR A 370 55.23 -9.32 14.95
C TYR A 370 55.70 -10.47 14.04
N ILE A 371 55.76 -10.25 12.70
CA ILE A 371 56.28 -11.23 11.75
C ILE A 371 57.42 -10.55 10.94
N SER A 372 58.47 -10.17 11.66
CA SER A 372 59.80 -9.87 11.09
C SER A 372 60.87 -10.43 11.99
#